data_8e914a92ba209bb6dc0a97a92d6a4071
#
_entry.id   8e914a92ba209bb6dc0a97a92d6a4071
#
_cell.length_a   1.000
_cell.length_b   1.000
_cell.length_c   1.000
_cell.angle_alpha   90.00
_cell.angle_beta   90.00
_cell.angle_gamma   90.00
#
_symmetry.space_group_name_H-M   'P 1'
#
loop_
_entity.id
_entity.type
_entity.pdbx_description
1 polymer ?
#
loop_
_entity_poly.entity_id
_entity_poly.type
_entity_poly.pdbx_seq_one_letter_code
_entity_poly.pdbx_strand_id
1 'polypeptide(L)'
;SWADVVRESQEIVELALKALLRSSGIDPPRIHDVSDVLEAEAQRLPERLHGELTTLKRISRELRRDRELAFYGAEDLTPSGFYTREDGEKARADAQRTVELVRPHI
;
A
#
# COMPACT_ATOMS: atom_id res chain seq x y z
N SER A 1 -8.10 11.93 -12.27
CA SER A 1 -6.74 12.49 -12.20
C SER A 1 -5.76 11.43 -11.72
N TRP A 2 -4.50 11.64 -11.98
CA TRP A 2 -3.48 10.69 -11.54
C TRP A 2 -3.31 10.70 -10.02
N ALA A 3 -3.57 11.81 -9.36
CA ALA A 3 -3.60 11.88 -7.90
C ALA A 3 -4.69 10.97 -7.33
N ASP A 4 -5.85 10.91 -7.96
CA ASP A 4 -6.93 10.01 -7.54
C ASP A 4 -6.51 8.55 -7.71
N VAL A 5 -5.82 8.22 -8.79
CA VAL A 5 -5.30 6.86 -9.01
C VAL A 5 -4.32 6.47 -7.90
N VAL A 6 -3.41 7.37 -7.53
CA VAL A 6 -2.45 7.12 -6.45
C VAL A 6 -3.17 6.91 -5.12
N ARG A 7 -4.14 7.78 -4.80
CA ARG A 7 -4.90 7.67 -3.55
C ARG A 7 -5.71 6.37 -3.47
N GLU A 8 -6.40 6.03 -4.56
CA GLU A 8 -7.19 4.80 -4.61
C GLU A 8 -6.28 3.56 -4.52
N SER A 9 -5.11 3.60 -5.17
CA SER A 9 -4.14 2.52 -5.10
C SER A 9 -3.63 2.34 -3.67
N GLN A 10 -3.38 3.43 -2.95
CA GLN A 10 -2.98 3.37 -1.55
C GLN A 10 -4.07 2.73 -0.69
N GLU A 11 -5.32 3.07 -0.91
CA GLU A 11 -6.44 2.47 -0.18
C GLU A 11 -6.55 0.97 -0.43
N ILE A 12 -6.36 0.54 -1.68
CA ILE A 12 -6.38 -0.88 -2.04
C ILE A 12 -5.27 -1.62 -1.30
N VAL A 13 -4.05 -1.09 -1.32
CA VAL A 13 -2.90 -1.69 -0.64
C VAL A 13 -3.15 -1.80 0.86
N GLU A 14 -3.61 -0.73 1.47
CA GLU A 14 -3.93 -0.71 2.90
C GLU A 14 -4.95 -1.78 3.26
N LEU A 15 -6.05 -1.85 2.52
CA LEU A 15 -7.11 -2.81 2.78
C LEU A 15 -6.63 -4.25 2.56
N ALA A 16 -5.87 -4.50 1.51
CA ALA A 16 -5.33 -5.83 1.21
C ALA A 16 -4.38 -6.31 2.31
N LEU A 17 -3.45 -5.45 2.74
CA LEU A 17 -2.49 -5.81 3.78
C LEU A 17 -3.16 -5.98 5.14
N LYS A 18 -4.17 -5.17 5.47
CA LYS A 18 -4.94 -5.34 6.70
C LYS A 18 -5.76 -6.64 6.68
N ALA A 19 -6.31 -7.00 5.51
CA ALA A 19 -6.99 -8.29 5.36
C ALA A 19 -6.03 -9.46 5.57
N LEU A 20 -4.81 -9.37 5.03
CA LEU A 20 -3.77 -10.38 5.26
C LEU A 20 -3.46 -10.52 6.76
N LEU A 21 -3.27 -9.40 7.46
CA LEU A 21 -3.02 -9.41 8.90
C LEU A 21 -4.15 -10.09 9.66
N ARG A 22 -5.40 -9.73 9.37
CA ARG A 22 -6.56 -10.37 10.01
C ARG A 22 -6.60 -11.87 9.75
N SER A 23 -6.38 -12.29 8.51
CA SER A 23 -6.35 -13.71 8.15
C SER A 23 -5.24 -14.47 8.87
N SER A 24 -4.20 -13.79 9.28
CA SER A 24 -3.06 -14.34 10.03
C SER A 24 -3.23 -14.23 11.54
N GLY A 25 -4.42 -13.81 12.00
CA GLY A 25 -4.71 -13.65 13.42
C GLY A 25 -4.10 -12.43 14.07
N ILE A 26 -3.73 -11.42 13.28
CA ILE A 26 -3.11 -10.19 13.75
C ILE A 26 -4.12 -9.05 13.62
N ASP A 27 -4.33 -8.32 14.72
CA ASP A 27 -5.22 -7.16 14.72
C ASP A 27 -4.50 -5.99 14.03
N PRO A 28 -4.99 -5.50 12.88
CA PRO A 28 -4.28 -4.46 12.15
C PRO A 28 -4.37 -3.11 12.86
N PRO A 29 -3.30 -2.31 12.81
CA PRO A 29 -3.32 -0.97 13.40
C PRO A 29 -4.21 -0.03 12.58
N ARG A 30 -4.66 1.06 13.22
CA ARG A 30 -5.46 2.10 12.56
C ARG A 30 -4.57 3.16 11.92
N ILE A 31 -3.62 2.72 11.11
CA ILE A 31 -2.69 3.60 10.39
C ILE A 31 -2.65 3.17 8.93
N HIS A 32 -2.20 4.07 8.06
CA HIS A 32 -2.15 3.81 6.62
C HIS A 32 -0.96 2.95 6.22
N ASP A 33 0.20 3.18 6.84
CA ASP A 33 1.40 2.41 6.57
C ASP A 33 1.51 1.25 7.56
N VAL A 34 1.40 0.03 7.04
CA VAL A 34 1.47 -1.18 7.85
C VAL A 34 2.82 -1.89 7.75
N SER A 35 3.83 -1.24 7.14
CA SER A 35 5.12 -1.87 6.91
C SER A 35 5.81 -2.34 8.19
N ASP A 36 5.73 -1.56 9.27
CA ASP A 36 6.34 -1.93 10.55
C ASP A 36 5.67 -3.15 11.16
N VAL A 37 4.35 -3.28 11.01
CA VAL A 37 3.61 -4.46 11.50
C VAL A 37 3.97 -5.70 10.70
N LEU A 38 4.08 -5.57 9.37
CA LEU A 38 4.52 -6.69 8.53
C LEU A 38 5.90 -7.19 8.96
N GLU A 39 6.80 -6.28 9.30
CA GLU A 39 8.14 -6.65 9.76
C GLU A 39 8.10 -7.31 11.14
N ALA A 40 7.40 -6.70 12.09
CA ALA A 40 7.30 -7.21 13.47
C ALA A 40 6.62 -8.56 13.53
N GLU A 41 5.63 -8.81 12.69
CA GLU A 41 4.80 -10.00 12.71
C GLU A 41 5.13 -10.98 11.56
N ALA A 42 6.29 -10.83 10.94
CA ALA A 42 6.69 -11.62 9.77
C ALA A 42 6.55 -13.14 9.97
N GLN A 43 6.91 -13.63 11.17
CA GLN A 43 6.85 -15.06 11.49
C GLN A 43 5.43 -15.63 11.49
N ARG A 44 4.43 -14.79 11.70
CA ARG A 44 3.01 -15.18 11.73
C ARG A 44 2.36 -15.13 10.36
N LEU A 45 3.03 -14.52 9.39
CA LEU A 45 2.52 -14.41 8.03
C LEU A 45 2.81 -15.68 7.23
N PRO A 46 2.02 -15.98 6.19
CA PRO A 46 2.23 -17.16 5.37
C PRO A 46 3.67 -17.26 4.86
N GLU A 47 4.25 -18.45 4.97
CA GLU A 47 5.63 -18.68 4.58
C GLU A 47 5.90 -18.31 3.12
N ARG A 48 4.94 -18.56 2.23
CA ARG A 48 5.07 -18.21 0.81
C ARG A 48 5.27 -16.72 0.57
N LEU A 49 4.86 -15.88 1.51
CA LEU A 49 5.01 -14.43 1.40
C LEU A 49 6.33 -13.90 1.97
N HIS A 50 7.10 -14.73 2.68
CA HIS A 50 8.31 -14.25 3.36
C HIS A 50 9.30 -13.60 2.38
N GLY A 51 9.47 -14.18 1.19
CA GLY A 51 10.32 -13.60 0.16
C GLY A 51 9.79 -12.34 -0.50
N GLU A 52 8.51 -12.02 -0.28
CA GLU A 52 7.84 -10.86 -0.86
C GLU A 52 7.61 -9.73 0.15
N LEU A 53 7.96 -9.94 1.42
CA LEU A 53 7.69 -8.94 2.46
C LEU A 53 8.43 -7.63 2.23
N THR A 54 9.66 -7.68 1.72
CA THR A 54 10.41 -6.47 1.38
C THR A 54 9.66 -5.63 0.35
N THR A 55 9.12 -6.28 -0.69
CA THR A 55 8.32 -5.62 -1.72
C THR A 55 7.04 -5.02 -1.13
N LEU A 56 6.30 -5.79 -0.33
CA LEU A 56 5.06 -5.32 0.29
C LEU A 56 5.30 -4.14 1.24
N LYS A 57 6.35 -4.19 2.03
CA LYS A 57 6.72 -3.09 2.92
C LYS A 57 7.07 -1.82 2.13
N ARG A 58 7.84 -1.97 1.07
CA ARG A 58 8.18 -0.84 0.20
C ARG A 58 6.94 -0.20 -0.40
N ILE A 59 6.04 -1.01 -0.94
CA ILE A 59 4.80 -0.53 -1.55
C ILE A 59 3.97 0.25 -0.52
N SER A 60 3.80 -0.30 0.67
CA SER A 60 3.03 0.36 1.73
C SER A 60 3.61 1.72 2.09
N ARG A 61 4.92 1.80 2.26
CA ARG A 61 5.60 3.07 2.61
C ARG A 61 5.50 4.11 1.50
N GLU A 62 5.79 3.71 0.27
CA GLU A 62 5.78 4.63 -0.86
C GLU A 62 4.40 5.21 -1.12
N LEU A 63 3.38 4.37 -1.13
CA LEU A 63 2.02 4.83 -1.40
C LEU A 63 1.48 5.69 -0.26
N ARG A 64 1.82 5.38 0.98
CA ARG A 64 1.44 6.25 2.10
C ARG A 64 2.09 7.63 1.97
N ARG A 65 3.38 7.68 1.68
CA ARG A 65 4.09 8.94 1.46
C ARG A 65 3.46 9.74 0.33
N ASP A 66 3.19 9.08 -0.79
CA ASP A 66 2.60 9.73 -1.95
C ASP A 66 1.20 10.26 -1.65
N ARG A 67 0.40 9.52 -0.86
CA ARG A 67 -0.90 9.98 -0.42
C ARG A 67 -0.81 11.24 0.43
N GLU A 68 0.13 11.31 1.35
CA GLU A 68 0.35 12.51 2.18
C GLU A 68 0.72 13.71 1.31
N LEU A 69 1.61 13.53 0.35
CA LEU A 69 1.97 14.58 -0.59
C LEU A 69 0.78 15.04 -1.43
N ALA A 70 -0.10 14.10 -1.84
CA ALA A 70 -1.30 14.44 -2.59
C ALA A 70 -2.26 15.33 -1.80
N PHE A 71 -2.33 15.16 -0.48
CA PHE A 71 -3.18 15.99 0.38
C PHE A 71 -2.54 17.32 0.76
N TYR A 72 -1.29 17.31 1.16
CA TYR A 72 -0.63 18.48 1.74
C TYR A 72 0.05 19.36 0.70
N GLY A 73 0.49 18.81 -0.40
CA GLY A 73 1.05 19.59 -1.51
C GLY A 73 0.00 20.32 -2.33
N ALA A 74 -1.27 20.01 -2.15
CA ALA A 74 -2.37 20.52 -2.95
C ALA A 74 -2.79 21.95 -2.56
N GLU A 75 -2.26 22.53 -1.50
CA GLU A 75 -2.55 23.93 -1.16
C GLU A 75 -2.01 24.90 -2.23
N ASP A 76 -0.88 24.53 -2.84
CA ASP A 76 -0.20 25.36 -3.85
C ASP A 76 -0.26 24.76 -5.26
N LEU A 77 -0.61 23.47 -5.40
CA LEU A 77 -0.65 22.74 -6.67
C LEU A 77 -1.93 21.92 -6.74
N THR A 78 -2.59 21.93 -7.90
CA THR A 78 -3.70 20.99 -8.09
C THR A 78 -3.16 19.57 -8.10
N PRO A 79 -3.89 18.58 -7.56
CA PRO A 79 -3.44 17.19 -7.57
C PRO A 79 -3.09 16.69 -8.98
N SER A 80 -3.84 17.11 -9.99
CA SER A 80 -3.59 16.74 -11.38
C SER A 80 -2.27 17.29 -11.94
N GLY A 81 -1.74 18.38 -11.34
CA GLY A 81 -0.46 18.96 -11.73
C GLY A 81 0.73 18.37 -10.98
N PHE A 82 0.47 17.67 -9.87
CA PHE A 82 1.52 17.10 -9.02
C PHE A 82 1.94 15.70 -9.46
N TYR A 83 0.98 14.87 -9.90
CA TYR A 83 1.26 13.49 -10.30
C TYR A 83 1.20 13.34 -11.81
N THR A 84 2.17 12.56 -12.33
CA THR A 84 2.23 12.22 -13.74
C THR A 84 1.49 10.91 -14.01
N ARG A 85 1.26 10.63 -15.29
CA ARG A 85 0.74 9.35 -15.73
C ARG A 85 1.60 8.18 -15.25
N GLU A 86 2.93 8.36 -15.31
CA GLU A 86 3.88 7.34 -14.87
C GLU A 86 3.70 7.03 -13.37
N ASP A 87 3.52 8.05 -12.54
CA ASP A 87 3.26 7.90 -11.11
C ASP A 87 1.98 7.10 -10.86
N GLY A 88 0.91 7.43 -11.58
CA GLY A 88 -0.37 6.74 -11.46
C GLY A 88 -0.29 5.30 -11.92
N GLU A 89 0.37 5.02 -13.02
CA GLU A 89 0.53 3.67 -13.53
C GLU A 89 1.36 2.80 -12.60
N LYS A 90 2.42 3.36 -12.03
CA LYS A 90 3.23 2.66 -11.04
C LYS A 90 2.42 2.32 -9.78
N ALA A 91 1.66 3.28 -9.28
CA ALA A 91 0.81 3.06 -8.10
C ALA A 91 -0.21 1.96 -8.36
N ARG A 92 -0.86 1.99 -9.51
CA ARG A 92 -1.83 0.96 -9.91
C ARG A 92 -1.17 -0.42 -10.01
N ALA A 93 0.01 -0.51 -10.63
CA ALA A 93 0.75 -1.76 -10.75
C ALA A 93 1.13 -2.30 -9.38
N ASP A 94 1.58 -1.45 -8.47
CA ASP A 94 1.92 -1.84 -7.10
C ASP A 94 0.69 -2.34 -6.33
N ALA A 95 -0.46 -1.70 -6.50
CA ALA A 95 -1.71 -2.14 -5.87
C ALA A 95 -2.15 -3.49 -6.44
N GLN A 96 -2.08 -3.67 -7.74
CA GLN A 96 -2.42 -4.93 -8.39
C GLN A 96 -1.50 -6.06 -7.91
N ARG A 97 -0.21 -5.81 -7.84
CA ARG A 97 0.77 -6.77 -7.33
C ARG A 97 0.45 -7.18 -5.90
N THR A 98 0.14 -6.21 -5.05
CA THR A 98 -0.22 -6.48 -3.65
C THR A 98 -1.43 -7.39 -3.56
N VAL A 99 -2.48 -7.11 -4.31
CA VAL A 99 -3.69 -7.94 -4.32
C VAL A 99 -3.38 -9.36 -4.81
N GLU A 100 -2.60 -9.50 -5.86
CA GLU A 100 -2.22 -10.82 -6.40
C GLU A 100 -1.44 -11.65 -5.38
N LEU A 101 -0.51 -11.02 -4.66
CA LEU A 101 0.29 -11.70 -3.65
C LEU A 101 -0.53 -12.10 -2.42
N VAL A 102 -1.45 -11.26 -2.02
CA VAL A 102 -2.20 -11.42 -0.77
C VAL A 102 -3.44 -12.30 -0.92
N ARG A 103 -4.12 -12.22 -2.06
CA ARG A 103 -5.40 -12.92 -2.29
C ARG A 103 -5.40 -14.40 -1.94
N PRO A 104 -4.37 -15.20 -2.31
CA PRO A 104 -4.38 -16.63 -1.99
C PRO A 104 -4.40 -16.93 -0.49
N HIS A 105 -4.11 -15.95 0.35
CA HIS A 105 -3.94 -16.13 1.79
C HIS A 105 -5.06 -15.51 2.63
N ILE A 106 -6.07 -14.98 1.96
CA ILE A 106 -7.21 -14.37 2.65
C ILE A 106 -8.40 -15.32 2.69
#